data_5d343b14c4d0829bfa18d22b173d27fc
#
_entry.id   5d343b14c4d0829bfa18d22b173d27fc
#
_cell.length_a   1.000
_cell.length_b   1.000
_cell.length_c   1.000
_cell.angle_alpha   90.00
_cell.angle_beta   90.00
_cell.angle_gamma   90.00
#
_symmetry.space_group_name_H-M   'P 1'
#
loop_
_entity.id
_entity.type
_entity.pdbx_description
1 polymer ?
#
loop_
_entity_poly.entity_id
_entity_poly.type
_entity_poly.pdbx_seq_one_letter_code
_entity_poly.pdbx_strand_id
1 'polypeptide(L)'
;AMLIVAVALVALANQALGFALGPFGLKLTFEQMLGWVFAPLAWLIGIPWGEAAQAGALLGVKTVLNEFVAYLQLAAAGPEAISDRSRLILTYALCGFANFGSLGIMIGGIGAMVPARRAEVASLGAKTMISGTLSTLMTGAVVGLMTPG
;
A
#
# COMPACT_ATOMS: atom_id res chain seq x y z
N ALA A 1 11.15 -5.86 -14.99
CA ALA A 1 10.26 -5.15 -15.92
C ALA A 1 9.03 -4.58 -15.22
N MET A 2 8.24 -5.40 -14.48
CA MET A 2 6.97 -4.97 -13.85
C MET A 2 7.12 -3.82 -12.82
N LEU A 3 8.17 -3.85 -11.99
CA LEU A 3 8.47 -2.79 -11.03
C LEU A 3 8.69 -1.42 -11.71
N ILE A 4 9.44 -1.42 -12.82
CA ILE A 4 9.71 -0.19 -13.60
C ILE A 4 8.41 0.39 -14.15
N VAL A 5 7.53 -0.47 -14.69
CA VAL A 5 6.22 -0.07 -15.20
C VAL A 5 5.35 0.52 -14.08
N ALA A 6 5.32 -0.12 -12.92
CA ALA A 6 4.54 0.34 -11.77
C ALA A 6 5.04 1.73 -11.28
N VAL A 7 6.35 1.91 -11.13
CA VAL A 7 6.95 3.21 -10.76
C VAL A 7 6.67 4.27 -11.82
N ALA A 8 6.77 3.92 -13.11
CA ALA A 8 6.47 4.83 -14.21
C ALA A 8 4.99 5.27 -14.23
N LEU A 9 4.06 4.36 -13.94
CA LEU A 9 2.63 4.67 -13.85
C LEU A 9 2.34 5.67 -12.71
N VAL A 10 2.97 5.51 -11.56
CA VAL A 10 2.82 6.47 -10.44
C VAL A 10 3.45 7.80 -10.80
N ALA A 11 4.61 7.82 -11.45
CA ALA A 11 5.23 9.06 -11.93
C ALA A 11 4.33 9.79 -12.93
N LEU A 12 3.71 9.06 -13.87
CA LEU A 12 2.73 9.62 -14.81
C LEU A 12 1.47 10.15 -14.09
N ALA A 13 0.96 9.43 -13.10
CA ALA A 13 -0.16 9.90 -12.28
C ALA A 13 0.19 11.20 -11.56
N ASN A 14 1.37 11.29 -10.95
CA ASN A 14 1.85 12.50 -10.29
C ASN A 14 2.04 13.66 -11.26
N GLN A 15 2.55 13.42 -12.47
CA GLN A 15 2.66 14.45 -13.52
C GLN A 15 1.27 14.93 -13.97
N ALA A 16 0.32 14.01 -14.19
CA ALA A 16 -1.05 14.35 -14.58
C ALA A 16 -1.75 15.18 -13.49
N LEU A 17 -1.60 14.79 -12.22
CA LEU A 17 -2.11 15.56 -11.07
C LEU A 17 -1.46 16.95 -11.00
N GLY A 18 -0.14 17.03 -11.16
CA GLY A 18 0.58 18.29 -11.18
C GLY A 18 0.13 19.21 -12.31
N PHE A 19 -0.12 18.68 -13.50
CA PHE A 19 -0.65 19.44 -14.63
C PHE A 19 -2.10 19.92 -14.39
N ALA A 20 -2.96 19.05 -13.86
CA ALA A 20 -4.37 19.36 -13.61
C ALA A 20 -4.57 20.32 -12.42
N LEU A 21 -3.80 20.16 -11.35
CA LEU A 21 -3.98 20.91 -10.09
C LEU A 21 -2.99 22.07 -9.94
N GLY A 22 -1.91 22.09 -10.72
CA GLY A 22 -0.91 23.17 -10.73
C GLY A 22 -1.50 24.57 -10.93
N PRO A 23 -2.43 24.79 -11.88
CA PRO A 23 -3.08 26.08 -12.08
C PRO A 23 -3.84 26.60 -10.84
N PHE A 24 -4.29 25.69 -9.96
CA PHE A 24 -4.98 26.01 -8.70
C PHE A 24 -4.03 26.17 -7.50
N GLY A 25 -2.70 26.08 -7.71
CA GLY A 25 -1.70 26.15 -6.65
C GLY A 25 -1.66 24.92 -5.73
N LEU A 26 -2.36 23.85 -6.08
CA LEU A 26 -2.43 22.60 -5.31
C LEU A 26 -1.34 21.64 -5.78
N LYS A 27 -0.43 21.28 -4.87
CA LYS A 27 0.63 20.27 -5.10
C LYS A 27 0.24 18.97 -4.40
N LEU A 28 -0.68 18.21 -5.01
CA LEU A 28 -1.10 16.92 -4.49
C LEU A 28 -0.37 15.81 -5.27
N THR A 29 0.18 14.85 -4.53
CA THR A 29 0.73 13.62 -5.10
C THR A 29 -0.24 12.46 -4.93
N PHE A 30 -0.10 11.47 -5.79
CA PHE A 30 -0.91 10.25 -5.71
C PHE A 30 -0.74 9.55 -4.35
N GLU A 31 0.49 9.53 -3.82
CA GLU A 31 0.81 8.97 -2.52
C GLU A 31 0.10 9.73 -1.38
N GLN A 32 -0.01 11.06 -1.46
CA GLN A 32 -0.73 11.86 -0.46
C GLN A 32 -2.22 11.54 -0.47
N MET A 33 -2.82 11.37 -1.65
CA MET A 33 -4.23 10.97 -1.76
C MET A 33 -4.46 9.58 -1.13
N LEU A 34 -3.58 8.63 -1.43
CA LEU A 34 -3.59 7.31 -0.80
C LEU A 34 -3.40 7.44 0.72
N GLY A 35 -2.53 8.35 1.15
CA GLY A 35 -2.28 8.64 2.56
C GLY A 35 -3.57 8.98 3.30
N TRP A 36 -4.38 9.85 2.77
CA TRP A 36 -5.66 10.23 3.38
C TRP A 36 -6.67 9.09 3.43
N VAL A 37 -6.74 8.28 2.36
CA VAL A 37 -7.66 7.13 2.28
C VAL A 37 -7.26 6.05 3.29
N PHE A 38 -5.96 5.79 3.45
CA PHE A 38 -5.43 4.73 4.31
C PHE A 38 -5.07 5.22 5.73
N ALA A 39 -5.06 6.53 6.01
CA ALA A 39 -4.76 7.07 7.34
C ALA A 39 -5.64 6.48 8.45
N PRO A 40 -6.97 6.32 8.28
CA PRO A 40 -7.80 5.69 9.30
C PRO A 40 -7.37 4.25 9.61
N LEU A 41 -6.95 3.49 8.58
CA LEU A 41 -6.47 2.12 8.76
C LEU A 41 -5.11 2.09 9.49
N ALA A 42 -4.21 3.02 9.17
CA ALA A 42 -2.95 3.19 9.87
C ALA A 42 -3.17 3.51 11.35
N TRP A 43 -4.11 4.40 11.66
CA TRP A 43 -4.48 4.72 13.04
C TRP A 43 -5.09 3.52 13.77
N LEU A 44 -5.97 2.77 13.15
CA LEU A 44 -6.60 1.58 13.73
C LEU A 44 -5.60 0.48 14.12
N ILE A 45 -4.47 0.36 13.42
CA ILE A 45 -3.41 -0.60 13.78
C ILE A 45 -2.44 -0.07 14.86
N GLY A 46 -2.72 1.11 15.40
CA GLY A 46 -1.99 1.66 16.54
C GLY A 46 -0.92 2.71 16.21
N ILE A 47 -0.92 3.26 14.99
CA ILE A 47 -0.04 4.37 14.61
C ILE A 47 -0.65 5.70 15.07
N PRO A 48 0.11 6.61 15.69
CA PRO A 48 -0.38 7.93 16.10
C PRO A 48 -0.96 8.71 14.93
N TRP A 49 -2.04 9.47 15.19
CA TRP A 49 -2.72 10.23 14.12
C TRP A 49 -1.80 11.22 13.40
N GLY A 50 -0.81 11.78 14.10
CA GLY A 50 0.20 12.67 13.48
C GLY A 50 1.04 12.01 12.39
N GLU A 51 1.24 10.70 12.46
CA GLU A 51 2.00 9.89 11.49
C GLU A 51 1.09 9.12 10.54
N ALA A 52 -0.24 9.08 10.81
CA ALA A 52 -1.18 8.21 10.13
C ALA A 52 -1.29 8.49 8.62
N ALA A 53 -1.18 9.75 8.20
CA ALA A 53 -1.22 10.09 6.78
C ALA A 53 0.00 9.55 6.01
N GLN A 54 1.18 9.61 6.60
CA GLN A 54 2.41 9.11 6.00
C GLN A 54 2.44 7.58 6.01
N ALA A 55 2.06 6.96 7.11
CA ALA A 55 1.87 5.52 7.20
C ALA A 55 0.81 5.01 6.22
N GLY A 56 -0.30 5.73 6.08
CA GLY A 56 -1.35 5.47 5.10
C GLY A 56 -0.84 5.54 3.66
N ALA A 57 0.03 6.50 3.34
CA ALA A 57 0.65 6.58 2.01
C ALA A 57 1.45 5.31 1.70
N LEU A 58 2.21 4.78 2.65
CA LEU A 58 2.96 3.52 2.49
C LEU A 58 2.02 2.32 2.31
N LEU A 59 0.94 2.23 3.07
CA LEU A 59 -0.08 1.19 2.90
C LEU A 59 -0.76 1.29 1.52
N GLY A 60 -1.03 2.49 1.05
CA GLY A 60 -1.56 2.75 -0.28
C GLY A 60 -0.58 2.34 -1.39
N VAL A 61 0.68 2.74 -1.28
CA VAL A 61 1.75 2.37 -2.21
C VAL A 61 1.90 0.84 -2.26
N LYS A 62 1.90 0.17 -1.12
CA LYS A 62 1.91 -1.31 -1.06
C LYS A 62 0.74 -1.92 -1.81
N THR A 63 -0.45 -1.36 -1.66
CA THR A 63 -1.68 -1.88 -2.27
C THR A 63 -1.71 -1.67 -3.78
N VAL A 64 -1.29 -0.49 -4.25
CA VAL A 64 -1.32 -0.14 -5.68
C VAL A 64 -0.13 -0.70 -6.43
N LEU A 65 1.07 -0.59 -5.88
CA LEU A 65 2.30 -1.06 -6.49
C LEU A 65 2.69 -2.44 -5.97
N ASN A 66 3.47 -2.44 -4.90
CA ASN A 66 3.87 -3.64 -4.16
C ASN A 66 4.55 -3.25 -2.84
N GLU A 67 4.76 -4.25 -1.99
CA GLU A 67 5.42 -4.12 -0.70
C GLU A 67 6.89 -3.67 -0.81
N PHE A 68 7.60 -4.08 -1.85
CA PHE A 68 9.01 -3.74 -2.03
C PHE A 68 9.21 -2.23 -2.17
N VAL A 69 8.39 -1.56 -2.99
CA VAL A 69 8.44 -0.09 -3.13
C VAL A 69 8.07 0.59 -1.82
N ALA A 70 7.05 0.07 -1.11
CA ALA A 70 6.67 0.61 0.19
C ALA A 70 7.81 0.49 1.22
N TYR A 71 8.54 -0.63 1.25
CA TYR A 71 9.71 -0.80 2.12
C TYR A 71 10.87 0.14 1.76
N LEU A 72 11.13 0.38 0.47
CA LEU A 72 12.13 1.35 0.06
C LEU A 72 11.77 2.76 0.55
N GLN A 73 10.51 3.14 0.45
CA GLN A 73 10.04 4.44 0.95
C GLN A 73 10.07 4.50 2.48
N LEU A 74 9.71 3.41 3.18
CA LEU A 74 9.82 3.33 4.64
C LEU A 74 11.28 3.46 5.09
N ALA A 75 12.22 2.81 4.40
CA ALA A 75 13.64 2.91 4.70
C ALA A 75 14.21 4.32 4.46
N ALA A 76 13.68 5.02 3.46
CA ALA A 76 14.07 6.39 3.14
C ALA A 76 13.42 7.43 4.06
N ALA A 77 12.34 7.10 4.76
CA ALA A 77 11.68 8.00 5.70
C ALA A 77 12.58 8.26 6.92
N GLY A 78 12.78 9.53 7.26
CA GLY A 78 13.55 9.92 8.43
C GLY A 78 12.82 9.61 9.75
N PRO A 79 13.55 9.61 10.90
CA PRO A 79 12.95 9.34 12.20
C PRO A 79 11.93 10.41 12.64
N GLU A 80 12.09 11.65 12.13
CA GLU A 80 11.13 12.73 12.37
C GLU A 80 9.77 12.51 11.72
N ALA A 81 9.74 11.69 10.68
CA ALA A 81 8.55 11.45 9.88
C ALA A 81 7.74 10.24 10.36
N ILE A 82 8.42 9.21 10.83
CA ILE A 82 7.83 7.95 11.32
C ILE A 82 8.68 7.49 12.51
N SER A 83 8.06 7.42 13.68
CA SER A 83 8.69 6.93 14.91
C SER A 83 9.10 5.46 14.80
N ASP A 84 10.06 5.04 15.65
CA ASP A 84 10.55 3.65 15.64
C ASP A 84 9.43 2.63 15.90
N ARG A 85 8.48 2.97 16.79
CA ARG A 85 7.31 2.13 17.06
C ARG A 85 6.43 2.00 15.81
N SER A 86 6.10 3.10 15.17
CA SER A 86 5.29 3.10 13.94
C SER A 86 6.01 2.39 12.79
N ARG A 87 7.33 2.54 12.70
CA ARG A 87 8.17 1.83 11.74
C ARG A 87 8.10 0.32 11.95
N LEU A 88 8.16 -0.13 13.22
CA LEU A 88 8.02 -1.55 13.54
C LEU A 88 6.63 -2.07 13.16
N ILE A 89 5.54 -1.37 13.51
CA ILE A 89 4.18 -1.73 13.12
C ILE A 89 4.06 -1.83 11.59
N LEU A 90 4.56 -0.83 10.86
CA LEU A 90 4.53 -0.80 9.40
C LEU A 90 5.34 -1.94 8.78
N THR A 91 6.48 -2.31 9.38
CA THR A 91 7.28 -3.44 8.88
C THR A 91 6.44 -4.70 8.78
N TYR A 92 5.57 -4.96 9.74
CA TYR A 92 4.69 -6.13 9.72
C TYR A 92 3.41 -5.89 8.90
N ALA A 93 2.83 -4.69 8.93
CA ALA A 93 1.64 -4.38 8.16
C ALA A 93 1.88 -4.36 6.64
N LEU A 94 3.10 -4.02 6.21
CA LEU A 94 3.49 -4.04 4.79
C LEU A 94 3.85 -5.45 4.29
N CYS A 95 4.15 -6.39 5.19
CA CYS A 95 4.59 -7.75 4.84
C CYS A 95 3.45 -8.59 4.27
N GLY A 96 3.12 -8.40 3.00
CA GLY A 96 2.12 -9.23 2.33
C GLY A 96 1.85 -8.80 0.88
N PHE A 97 1.58 -9.79 0.05
CA PHE A 97 1.41 -9.66 -1.40
C PHE A 97 0.00 -9.21 -1.83
N ALA A 98 -0.79 -8.61 -0.94
CA ALA A 98 -2.09 -8.05 -1.29
C ALA A 98 -1.92 -6.73 -2.04
N ASN A 99 -1.62 -6.81 -3.34
CA ASN A 99 -1.48 -5.69 -4.26
C ASN A 99 -2.01 -6.05 -5.65
N PHE A 100 -2.34 -5.04 -6.46
CA PHE A 100 -2.91 -5.26 -7.80
C PHE A 100 -1.97 -6.02 -8.74
N GLY A 101 -0.65 -5.82 -8.59
CA GLY A 101 0.34 -6.54 -9.38
C GLY A 101 0.31 -8.04 -9.11
N SER A 102 0.35 -8.44 -7.84
CA SER A 102 0.29 -9.84 -7.43
C SER A 102 -1.05 -10.48 -7.78
N LEU A 103 -2.15 -9.74 -7.68
CA LEU A 103 -3.46 -10.19 -8.15
C LEU A 103 -3.45 -10.53 -9.64
N GLY A 104 -2.88 -9.66 -10.47
CA GLY A 104 -2.75 -9.90 -11.91
C GLY A 104 -1.92 -11.13 -12.23
N ILE A 105 -0.80 -11.32 -11.53
CA ILE A 105 0.07 -12.50 -11.66
C ILE A 105 -0.69 -13.78 -11.26
N MET A 106 -1.43 -13.74 -10.15
CA MET A 106 -2.22 -14.88 -9.66
C MET A 106 -3.31 -15.27 -10.67
N ILE A 107 -4.10 -14.30 -11.15
CA ILE A 107 -5.16 -14.56 -12.14
C ILE A 107 -4.57 -15.09 -13.44
N GLY A 108 -3.45 -14.54 -13.89
CA GLY A 108 -2.73 -14.99 -15.09
C GLY A 108 -2.18 -16.41 -14.93
N GLY A 109 -1.49 -16.67 -13.82
CA GLY A 109 -0.85 -17.96 -13.53
C GLY A 109 -1.88 -19.09 -13.35
N ILE A 110 -2.84 -18.92 -12.46
CA ILE A 110 -3.88 -19.93 -12.23
C ILE A 110 -4.76 -20.08 -13.47
N GLY A 111 -5.08 -18.97 -14.14
CA GLY A 111 -5.86 -19.01 -15.39
C GLY A 111 -5.17 -19.74 -16.54
N ALA A 112 -3.84 -19.77 -16.57
CA ALA A 112 -3.07 -20.57 -17.52
C ALA A 112 -3.05 -22.06 -17.15
N MET A 113 -2.98 -22.37 -15.84
CA MET A 113 -2.96 -23.75 -15.34
C MET A 113 -4.33 -24.42 -15.42
N VAL A 114 -5.42 -23.67 -15.15
CA VAL A 114 -6.81 -24.18 -15.14
C VAL A 114 -7.70 -23.18 -15.87
N PRO A 115 -7.70 -23.15 -17.21
CA PRO A 115 -8.44 -22.16 -18.01
C PRO A 115 -9.94 -22.16 -17.75
N ALA A 116 -10.53 -23.31 -17.46
CA ALA A 116 -11.95 -23.48 -17.17
C ALA A 116 -12.41 -22.70 -15.90
N ARG A 117 -11.51 -22.41 -14.95
CA ARG A 117 -11.81 -21.70 -13.71
C ARG A 117 -11.31 -20.26 -13.67
N ARG A 118 -10.80 -19.73 -14.77
CA ARG A 118 -10.23 -18.37 -14.84
C ARG A 118 -11.22 -17.30 -14.40
N ALA A 119 -12.48 -17.41 -14.82
CA ALA A 119 -13.53 -16.45 -14.45
C ALA A 119 -13.82 -16.48 -12.93
N GLU A 120 -13.82 -17.66 -12.32
CA GLU A 120 -13.99 -17.84 -10.87
C GLU A 120 -12.82 -17.19 -10.10
N VAL A 121 -11.58 -17.47 -10.51
CA VAL A 121 -10.38 -16.87 -9.89
C VAL A 121 -10.41 -15.35 -9.99
N ALA A 122 -10.78 -14.79 -11.15
CA ALA A 122 -10.91 -13.36 -11.34
C ALA A 122 -11.98 -12.75 -10.43
N SER A 123 -13.13 -13.42 -10.27
CA SER A 123 -14.24 -12.96 -9.39
C SER A 123 -13.85 -12.94 -7.91
N LEU A 124 -12.97 -13.83 -7.48
CA LEU A 124 -12.46 -13.89 -6.11
C LEU A 124 -11.34 -12.87 -5.83
N GLY A 125 -10.72 -12.34 -6.89
CA GLY A 125 -9.54 -11.49 -6.79
C GLY A 125 -9.71 -10.29 -5.84
N ALA A 126 -10.79 -9.53 -5.97
CA ALA A 126 -11.04 -8.39 -5.08
C ALA A 126 -11.20 -8.83 -3.61
N LYS A 127 -11.84 -9.95 -3.36
CA LYS A 127 -12.02 -10.51 -2.00
C LYS A 127 -10.67 -10.94 -1.40
N THR A 128 -9.79 -11.53 -2.20
CA THR A 128 -8.45 -11.92 -1.74
C THR A 128 -7.57 -10.71 -1.42
N MET A 129 -7.70 -9.62 -2.18
CA MET A 129 -7.04 -8.35 -1.87
C MET A 129 -7.48 -7.79 -0.51
N ILE A 130 -8.77 -7.74 -0.26
CA ILE A 130 -9.32 -7.24 1.01
C ILE A 130 -8.89 -8.14 2.17
N SER A 131 -9.08 -9.46 2.06
CA SER A 131 -8.72 -10.39 3.14
C SER A 131 -7.23 -10.42 3.42
N GLY A 132 -6.38 -10.38 2.39
CA GLY A 132 -4.93 -10.30 2.54
C GLY A 132 -4.47 -9.00 3.19
N THR A 133 -5.07 -7.86 2.83
CA THR A 133 -4.80 -6.56 3.47
C THR A 133 -5.21 -6.60 4.94
N LEU A 134 -6.41 -7.08 5.27
CA LEU A 134 -6.86 -7.20 6.66
C LEU A 134 -5.94 -8.12 7.48
N SER A 135 -5.49 -9.23 6.93
CA SER A 135 -4.56 -10.15 7.60
C SER A 135 -3.25 -9.46 7.98
N THR A 136 -2.65 -8.69 7.06
CA THR A 136 -1.39 -7.97 7.34
C THR A 136 -1.59 -6.80 8.30
N LEU A 137 -2.72 -6.10 8.22
CA LEU A 137 -3.07 -5.06 9.19
C LEU A 137 -3.27 -5.64 10.59
N MET A 138 -3.92 -6.80 10.72
CA MET A 138 -4.02 -7.50 12.01
C MET A 138 -2.64 -7.85 12.58
N THR A 139 -1.72 -8.33 11.77
CA THR A 139 -0.34 -8.61 12.21
C THR A 139 0.32 -7.34 12.72
N GLY A 140 0.21 -6.22 12.00
CA GLY A 140 0.71 -4.92 12.45
C GLY A 140 0.07 -4.46 13.76
N ALA A 141 -1.25 -4.64 13.92
CA ALA A 141 -1.97 -4.28 15.15
C ALA A 141 -1.50 -5.10 16.36
N VAL A 142 -1.29 -6.41 16.19
CA VAL A 142 -0.74 -7.27 17.26
C VAL A 142 0.65 -6.80 17.67
N VAL A 143 1.52 -6.48 16.71
CA VAL A 143 2.85 -5.91 17.01
C VAL A 143 2.72 -4.58 17.76
N GLY A 144 1.80 -3.72 17.35
CA GLY A 144 1.52 -2.45 18.01
C GLY A 144 1.05 -2.61 19.48
N LEU A 145 0.28 -3.65 19.78
CA LEU A 145 -0.14 -4.00 21.14
C LEU A 145 1.01 -4.54 21.99
N MET A 146 1.92 -5.30 21.37
CA MET A 146 3.07 -5.90 22.06
C MET A 146 4.23 -4.91 22.28
N THR A 147 4.20 -3.77 21.60
CA THR A 147 5.24 -2.74 21.67
C THR A 147 4.64 -1.48 22.31
N PRO A 148 4.65 -1.36 23.64
CA PRO A 148 4.20 -0.14 24.31
C PRO A 148 5.05 1.05 23.86
N GLY A 149 4.40 2.21 23.69
CA GLY A 149 5.03 3.48 23.30
C GLY A 149 5.76 4.11 24.46
#